data_bd2a4d4fcacadbd54e65102d155e5a06
#
_entry.id   bd2a4d4fcacadbd54e65102d155e5a06
#
_cell.length_a   1.000
_cell.length_b   1.000
_cell.length_c   1.000
_cell.angle_alpha   90.00
_cell.angle_beta   90.00
_cell.angle_gamma   90.00
#
_symmetry.space_group_name_H-M   'P 1'
#
loop_
_entity.id
_entity.type
_entity.pdbx_description
1 polymer ?
#
loop_
_entity_poly.entity_id
_entity_poly.type
_entity_poly.pdbx_seq_one_letter_code
_entity_poly.pdbx_strand_id
1 'polypeptide(L)'
;VDYLVIHYTAVDLKDTLDIFMNPESCASSHLVIDTDGEIYELVDCLDGHVYRGWHAGVSEWEGVQGLNDCSIGIELVNYNGNVFPFTEAQYRSLQQVMARFKEHYPDLRDPERVLGHEHIAGFRGKADPGILFDWPRFYRENYQGLEAPCRPAVCPKALQESLLQLQKSEPELQTEKSQFWRSVSLLTETTIRLIAEAKTGS
;
A
#
# COMPACT_ATOMS: atom_id res chain seq x y z
N VAL A 1 -3.90 17.39 -5.41
CA VAL A 1 -3.73 16.10 -4.72
C VAL A 1 -4.62 16.11 -3.50
N ASP A 2 -5.61 15.24 -3.50
CA ASP A 2 -6.60 15.16 -2.44
C ASP A 2 -6.31 13.98 -1.49
N TYR A 3 -5.62 12.95 -2.00
CA TYR A 3 -5.35 11.73 -1.24
C TYR A 3 -3.93 11.22 -1.43
N LEU A 4 -3.45 10.47 -0.43
CA LEU A 4 -2.27 9.63 -0.50
C LEU A 4 -2.70 8.16 -0.35
N VAL A 5 -2.20 7.29 -1.21
CA VAL A 5 -2.48 5.85 -1.14
C VAL A 5 -1.18 5.08 -0.88
N ILE A 6 -1.17 4.30 0.19
CA ILE A 6 -0.04 3.46 0.58
C ILE A 6 -0.28 2.03 0.08
N HIS A 7 0.76 1.47 -0.53
CA HIS A 7 0.78 0.13 -1.11
C HIS A 7 1.94 -0.70 -0.57
N TYR A 8 1.95 -1.99 -0.89
CA TYR A 8 3.15 -2.81 -0.90
C TYR A 8 3.33 -3.43 -2.29
N THR A 9 4.60 -3.68 -2.67
CA THR A 9 4.95 -4.10 -4.04
C THR A 9 4.61 -5.56 -4.36
N ALA A 10 4.48 -6.44 -3.37
CA ALA A 10 4.36 -7.89 -3.47
C ALA A 10 5.55 -8.60 -4.17
N VAL A 11 6.60 -7.86 -4.48
CA VAL A 11 7.87 -8.31 -5.09
C VAL A 11 9.03 -7.49 -4.52
N ASP A 12 10.28 -7.88 -4.85
CA ASP A 12 11.46 -7.10 -4.47
C ASP A 12 11.60 -5.79 -5.27
N LEU A 13 12.58 -4.96 -4.89
CA LEU A 13 12.84 -3.68 -5.55
C LEU A 13 13.11 -3.83 -7.04
N LYS A 14 13.95 -4.79 -7.42
CA LYS A 14 14.34 -4.98 -8.81
C LYS A 14 13.12 -5.28 -9.68
N ASP A 15 12.33 -6.26 -9.28
CA ASP A 15 11.11 -6.63 -10.01
C ASP A 15 10.08 -5.47 -10.00
N THR A 16 10.00 -4.69 -8.91
CA THR A 16 9.15 -3.50 -8.82
C THR A 16 9.55 -2.47 -9.86
N LEU A 17 10.84 -2.13 -9.94
CA LEU A 17 11.33 -1.15 -10.91
C LEU A 17 11.16 -1.66 -12.35
N ASP A 18 11.44 -2.94 -12.61
CA ASP A 18 11.23 -3.54 -13.93
C ASP A 18 9.76 -3.48 -14.36
N ILE A 19 8.80 -3.65 -13.43
CA ILE A 19 7.37 -3.52 -13.70
C ILE A 19 7.00 -2.06 -13.99
N PHE A 20 7.38 -1.12 -13.13
CA PHE A 20 6.93 0.27 -13.25
C PHE A 20 7.63 1.05 -14.35
N MET A 21 8.84 0.65 -14.75
CA MET A 21 9.56 1.21 -15.88
C MET A 21 9.12 0.62 -17.24
N ASN A 22 8.32 -0.46 -17.23
CA ASN A 22 7.79 -1.06 -18.45
C ASN A 22 6.44 -0.43 -18.83
N PRO A 23 6.32 0.31 -19.94
CA PRO A 23 5.06 0.92 -20.36
C PRO A 23 3.93 -0.07 -20.60
N GLU A 24 4.26 -1.32 -20.94
CA GLU A 24 3.27 -2.38 -21.18
C GLU A 24 2.61 -2.90 -19.90
N SER A 25 3.19 -2.61 -18.74
CA SER A 25 2.62 -3.03 -17.45
C SER A 25 1.31 -2.30 -17.12
N CYS A 26 1.10 -1.12 -17.71
CA CYS A 26 -0.02 -0.23 -17.39
C CYS A 26 -0.16 0.05 -15.88
N ALA A 27 0.96 0.03 -15.17
CA ALA A 27 1.05 0.31 -13.75
C ALA A 27 2.23 1.26 -13.49
N SER A 28 2.05 2.20 -12.57
CA SER A 28 3.11 3.09 -12.09
C SER A 28 2.76 3.60 -10.70
N SER A 29 3.75 3.86 -9.86
CA SER A 29 3.58 4.58 -8.60
C SER A 29 4.46 5.82 -8.60
N HIS A 30 4.16 6.78 -7.75
CA HIS A 30 4.96 8.01 -7.67
C HIS A 30 6.27 7.74 -6.95
N LEU A 31 6.20 7.10 -5.79
CA LEU A 31 7.36 6.75 -5.00
C LEU A 31 7.43 5.25 -4.73
N VAL A 32 8.64 4.72 -4.68
CA VAL A 32 8.97 3.41 -4.13
C VAL A 32 9.93 3.61 -2.96
N ILE A 33 9.68 2.98 -1.82
CA ILE A 33 10.56 3.01 -0.65
C ILE A 33 11.07 1.59 -0.40
N ASP A 34 12.37 1.38 -0.54
CA ASP A 34 12.99 0.09 -0.32
C ASP A 34 13.08 -0.27 1.17
N THR A 35 13.39 -1.49 1.46
CA THR A 35 13.50 -2.05 2.83
C THR A 35 14.56 -1.36 3.68
N ASP A 36 15.60 -0.80 3.07
CA ASP A 36 16.62 0.03 3.74
C ASP A 36 16.22 1.51 3.90
N GLY A 37 15.07 1.89 3.31
CA GLY A 37 14.51 3.23 3.36
C GLY A 37 14.94 4.13 2.20
N GLU A 38 15.69 3.63 1.21
CA GLU A 38 15.98 4.40 0.01
C GLU A 38 14.69 4.72 -0.75
N ILE A 39 14.56 5.98 -1.24
CA ILE A 39 13.37 6.50 -1.89
C ILE A 39 13.66 6.68 -3.37
N TYR A 40 12.85 6.08 -4.21
CA TYR A 40 12.87 6.20 -5.66
C TYR A 40 11.65 6.99 -6.13
N GLU A 41 11.87 8.15 -6.74
CA GLU A 41 10.80 8.92 -7.39
C GLU A 41 10.71 8.46 -8.85
N LEU A 42 9.58 7.84 -9.20
CA LEU A 42 9.33 7.30 -10.55
C LEU A 42 8.38 8.18 -11.37
N VAL A 43 7.49 8.88 -10.68
CA VAL A 43 6.58 9.87 -11.26
C VAL A 43 6.67 11.12 -10.39
N ASP A 44 6.97 12.26 -11.00
CA ASP A 44 7.20 13.53 -10.29
C ASP A 44 6.07 13.87 -9.33
N CYS A 45 6.43 14.12 -8.06
CA CYS A 45 5.47 14.49 -7.03
C CYS A 45 6.08 15.27 -5.84
N LEU A 46 7.41 15.33 -5.71
CA LEU A 46 8.06 15.88 -4.52
C LEU A 46 8.19 17.40 -4.52
N ASP A 47 8.12 18.06 -5.68
CA ASP A 47 8.33 19.50 -5.83
C ASP A 47 7.04 20.30 -6.05
N GLY A 48 5.89 19.77 -5.65
CA GLY A 48 4.59 20.44 -5.78
C GLY A 48 3.98 20.35 -7.19
N HIS A 49 4.66 19.69 -8.13
CA HIS A 49 4.10 19.24 -9.39
C HIS A 49 3.85 17.76 -9.29
N VAL A 50 2.70 17.29 -9.78
CA VAL A 50 2.34 15.88 -9.77
C VAL A 50 1.82 15.47 -11.13
N TYR A 51 2.38 14.39 -11.66
CA TYR A 51 1.82 13.70 -12.81
C TYR A 51 0.95 12.55 -12.34
N ARG A 52 0.02 12.13 -13.19
CA ARG A 52 -0.88 11.02 -12.87
C ARG A 52 -0.13 9.69 -12.78
N GLY A 53 -0.23 9.00 -11.64
CA GLY A 53 0.21 7.62 -11.47
C GLY A 53 -0.92 6.62 -11.75
N TRP A 54 -0.56 5.39 -12.15
CA TRP A 54 -1.50 4.29 -12.39
C TRP A 54 -1.38 3.24 -11.29
N HIS A 55 -1.71 3.62 -10.03
CA HIS A 55 -1.52 2.78 -8.84
C HIS A 55 -2.84 2.34 -8.18
N ALA A 56 -3.90 3.12 -8.29
CA ALA A 56 -5.16 2.86 -7.59
C ALA A 56 -6.12 1.96 -8.37
N GLY A 57 -6.00 1.92 -9.72
CA GLY A 57 -6.91 1.17 -10.58
C GLY A 57 -8.37 1.61 -10.43
N VAL A 58 -9.31 0.66 -10.59
CA VAL A 58 -10.72 0.90 -10.25
C VAL A 58 -10.82 1.00 -8.75
N SER A 59 -11.19 2.17 -8.25
CA SER A 59 -11.14 2.53 -6.84
C SER A 59 -12.24 3.51 -6.49
N GLU A 60 -12.68 3.49 -5.22
CA GLU A 60 -13.71 4.37 -4.70
C GLU A 60 -13.45 4.67 -3.22
N TRP A 61 -13.63 5.92 -2.82
CA TRP A 61 -13.59 6.37 -1.44
C TRP A 61 -14.54 7.54 -1.22
N GLU A 62 -15.50 7.38 -0.29
CA GLU A 62 -16.47 8.44 0.08
C GLU A 62 -17.16 9.11 -1.11
N GLY A 63 -17.52 8.32 -2.13
CA GLY A 63 -18.18 8.78 -3.36
C GLY A 63 -17.22 9.31 -4.44
N VAL A 64 -15.93 9.42 -4.15
CA VAL A 64 -14.89 9.73 -5.15
C VAL A 64 -14.49 8.43 -5.84
N GLN A 65 -14.57 8.40 -7.17
CA GLN A 65 -14.16 7.26 -8.00
C GLN A 65 -12.88 7.57 -8.77
N GLY A 66 -12.08 6.53 -9.05
CA GLY A 66 -10.90 6.67 -9.91
C GLY A 66 -9.78 7.48 -9.26
N LEU A 67 -9.34 7.10 -8.07
CA LEU A 67 -8.38 7.85 -7.27
C LEU A 67 -7.02 8.11 -7.93
N ASN A 68 -6.68 7.45 -9.04
CA ASN A 68 -5.51 7.83 -9.84
C ASN A 68 -5.52 9.31 -10.27
N ASP A 69 -6.68 9.92 -10.38
CA ASP A 69 -6.82 11.29 -10.88
C ASP A 69 -6.61 12.37 -9.80
N CYS A 70 -6.60 11.96 -8.53
CA CYS A 70 -6.52 12.90 -7.40
C CYS A 70 -5.60 12.43 -6.26
N SER A 71 -4.80 11.37 -6.46
CA SER A 71 -3.93 10.84 -5.40
C SER A 71 -2.50 10.60 -5.84
N ILE A 72 -1.61 10.61 -4.85
CA ILE A 72 -0.23 10.13 -4.95
C ILE A 72 -0.19 8.69 -4.42
N GLY A 73 0.51 7.78 -5.11
CA GLY A 73 0.79 6.41 -4.64
C GLY A 73 2.20 6.27 -4.11
N ILE A 74 2.35 5.63 -2.96
CA ILE A 74 3.64 5.20 -2.41
C ILE A 74 3.65 3.69 -2.28
N GLU A 75 4.63 3.05 -2.87
CA GLU A 75 4.90 1.62 -2.75
C GLU A 75 5.99 1.36 -1.71
N LEU A 76 5.72 0.51 -0.75
CA LEU A 76 6.71 0.00 0.18
C LEU A 76 7.18 -1.37 -0.29
N VAL A 77 8.46 -1.54 -0.54
CA VAL A 77 8.99 -2.85 -0.95
C VAL A 77 8.73 -3.87 0.14
N ASN A 78 7.92 -4.86 -0.19
CA ASN A 78 7.53 -5.95 0.71
C ASN A 78 6.91 -7.07 -0.14
N TYR A 79 7.23 -8.33 0.13
CA TYR A 79 6.66 -9.45 -0.63
C TYR A 79 5.16 -9.60 -0.41
N ASN A 80 4.73 -9.48 0.88
CA ASN A 80 3.33 -9.52 1.25
C ASN A 80 3.16 -8.92 2.65
N GLY A 81 2.66 -7.71 2.74
CA GLY A 81 2.44 -7.00 4.00
C GLY A 81 1.48 -7.68 4.98
N ASN A 82 0.79 -8.76 4.59
CA ASN A 82 -0.02 -9.57 5.51
C ASN A 82 0.82 -10.62 6.28
N VAL A 83 2.07 -10.84 5.93
CA VAL A 83 2.98 -11.79 6.59
C VAL A 83 4.32 -11.19 6.98
N PHE A 84 4.77 -10.15 6.29
CA PHE A 84 6.03 -9.46 6.57
C PHE A 84 5.79 -8.07 7.15
N PRO A 85 6.46 -7.72 8.28
CA PRO A 85 6.42 -6.36 8.80
C PRO A 85 7.23 -5.41 7.89
N PHE A 86 6.89 -4.14 7.95
CA PHE A 86 7.67 -3.07 7.33
C PHE A 86 8.84 -2.67 8.24
N THR A 87 9.93 -2.19 7.64
CA THR A 87 11.15 -1.88 8.38
C THR A 87 11.08 -0.51 9.05
N GLU A 88 11.91 -0.32 10.07
CA GLU A 88 12.11 0.98 10.71
C GLU A 88 12.62 2.05 9.73
N ALA A 89 13.42 1.63 8.73
CA ALA A 89 13.92 2.51 7.70
C ALA A 89 12.78 3.01 6.80
N GLN A 90 11.86 2.14 6.41
CA GLN A 90 10.68 2.52 5.62
C GLN A 90 9.79 3.53 6.36
N TYR A 91 9.52 3.33 7.65
CA TYR A 91 8.73 4.29 8.44
C TYR A 91 9.42 5.64 8.57
N ARG A 92 10.75 5.68 8.76
CA ARG A 92 11.51 6.95 8.76
C ARG A 92 11.42 7.68 7.43
N SER A 93 11.54 6.96 6.33
CA SER A 93 11.42 7.54 4.99
C SER A 93 10.00 8.04 4.72
N LEU A 94 8.97 7.29 5.12
CA LEU A 94 7.58 7.75 5.08
C LEU A 94 7.39 9.06 5.85
N GLN A 95 7.99 9.20 7.04
CA GLN A 95 7.89 10.42 7.83
C GLN A 95 8.51 11.62 7.10
N GLN A 96 9.66 11.43 6.44
CA GLN A 96 10.31 12.48 5.64
C GLN A 96 9.45 12.88 4.43
N VAL A 97 8.92 11.90 3.70
CA VAL A 97 8.02 12.12 2.55
C VAL A 97 6.75 12.85 2.99
N MET A 98 6.14 12.40 4.10
CA MET A 98 4.92 13.03 4.63
C MET A 98 5.15 14.49 5.06
N ALA A 99 6.30 14.81 5.64
CA ALA A 99 6.63 16.19 5.97
C ALA A 99 6.66 17.05 4.70
N ARG A 100 7.32 16.57 3.64
CA ARG A 100 7.41 17.25 2.34
C ARG A 100 6.05 17.40 1.67
N PHE A 101 5.26 16.34 1.65
CA PHE A 101 3.93 16.36 1.04
C PHE A 101 2.97 17.34 1.71
N LYS A 102 2.99 17.44 3.03
CA LYS A 102 2.16 18.40 3.76
C LYS A 102 2.54 19.86 3.51
N GLU A 103 3.75 20.14 3.04
CA GLU A 103 4.16 21.47 2.59
C GLU A 103 3.54 21.82 1.24
N HIS A 104 3.56 20.88 0.29
CA HIS A 104 3.11 21.09 -1.08
C HIS A 104 1.63 20.79 -1.32
N TYR A 105 1.07 19.83 -0.56
CA TYR A 105 -0.32 19.35 -0.72
C TYR A 105 -1.09 19.54 0.60
N PRO A 106 -1.74 20.70 0.80
CA PRO A 106 -2.40 21.04 2.08
C PRO A 106 -3.44 20.04 2.54
N ASP A 107 -4.15 19.35 1.62
CA ASP A 107 -5.17 18.35 1.95
C ASP A 107 -4.58 17.14 2.66
N LEU A 108 -3.31 16.81 2.41
CA LEU A 108 -2.61 15.74 3.10
C LEU A 108 -2.22 16.08 4.56
N ARG A 109 -2.59 17.26 5.07
CA ARG A 109 -2.53 17.59 6.50
C ARG A 109 -3.65 16.95 7.31
N ASP A 110 -4.70 16.50 6.63
CA ASP A 110 -5.79 15.74 7.21
C ASP A 110 -5.45 14.24 7.19
N PRO A 111 -5.38 13.54 8.35
CA PRO A 111 -5.10 12.12 8.41
C PRO A 111 -6.16 11.27 7.67
N GLU A 112 -7.39 11.76 7.50
CA GLU A 112 -8.45 11.08 6.73
C GLU A 112 -8.12 10.98 5.23
N ARG A 113 -7.17 11.78 4.74
CA ARG A 113 -6.73 11.77 3.35
C ARG A 113 -5.63 10.77 3.04
N VAL A 114 -5.13 10.03 4.05
CA VAL A 114 -4.13 8.98 3.84
C VAL A 114 -4.79 7.62 3.96
N LEU A 115 -4.74 6.85 2.89
CA LEU A 115 -5.48 5.62 2.68
C LEU A 115 -4.54 4.46 2.34
N GLY A 116 -4.96 3.24 2.64
CA GLY A 116 -4.37 2.05 2.03
C GLY A 116 -5.13 1.67 0.77
N HIS A 117 -4.49 0.98 -0.15
CA HIS A 117 -5.18 0.46 -1.34
C HIS A 117 -6.35 -0.45 -0.97
N GLU A 118 -6.23 -1.20 0.14
CA GLU A 118 -7.32 -2.01 0.69
C GLU A 118 -8.57 -1.19 1.02
N HIS A 119 -8.43 0.07 1.44
CA HIS A 119 -9.58 0.92 1.77
C HIS A 119 -10.36 1.35 0.53
N ILE A 120 -9.69 1.61 -0.56
CA ILE A 120 -10.27 2.15 -1.81
C ILE A 120 -10.61 1.07 -2.85
N ALA A 121 -10.05 -0.12 -2.73
CA ALA A 121 -10.19 -1.20 -3.70
C ALA A 121 -10.31 -2.61 -3.08
N GLY A 122 -10.62 -2.70 -1.78
CA GLY A 122 -10.84 -3.97 -1.09
C GLY A 122 -11.97 -4.81 -1.72
N PHE A 123 -12.95 -4.18 -2.34
CA PHE A 123 -14.00 -4.86 -3.10
C PHE A 123 -13.46 -5.63 -4.32
N ARG A 124 -12.26 -5.28 -4.84
CA ARG A 124 -11.52 -6.01 -5.87
C ARG A 124 -10.55 -7.04 -5.30
N GLY A 125 -10.44 -7.15 -3.97
CA GLY A 125 -9.51 -8.02 -3.28
C GLY A 125 -8.19 -7.36 -2.90
N LYS A 126 -8.01 -6.05 -3.11
CA LYS A 126 -6.79 -5.36 -2.68
C LYS A 126 -6.64 -5.42 -1.17
N ALA A 127 -5.45 -5.78 -0.71
CA ALA A 127 -5.13 -6.03 0.69
C ALA A 127 -3.89 -5.26 1.17
N ASP A 128 -3.32 -4.44 0.31
CA ASP A 128 -2.14 -3.64 0.60
C ASP A 128 -2.51 -2.28 1.24
N PRO A 129 -1.71 -1.74 2.15
CA PRO A 129 -0.44 -2.23 2.65
C PRO A 129 -0.58 -3.39 3.67
N GLY A 130 -1.80 -3.79 3.97
CA GLY A 130 -2.12 -4.95 4.80
C GLY A 130 -1.99 -4.68 6.31
N ILE A 131 -2.34 -5.70 7.07
CA ILE A 131 -2.52 -5.62 8.52
C ILE A 131 -1.23 -5.46 9.33
N LEU A 132 -0.07 -5.75 8.74
CA LEU A 132 1.23 -5.53 9.39
C LEU A 132 1.79 -4.13 9.13
N PHE A 133 1.08 -3.28 8.39
CA PHE A 133 1.36 -1.85 8.37
C PHE A 133 0.82 -1.22 9.67
N ASP A 134 1.71 -0.64 10.45
CA ASP A 134 1.38 -0.05 11.77
C ASP A 134 0.72 1.34 11.58
N TRP A 135 -0.57 1.35 11.22
CA TRP A 135 -1.36 2.57 11.07
C TRP A 135 -1.35 3.45 12.33
N PRO A 136 -1.51 2.91 13.56
CA PRO A 136 -1.41 3.72 14.77
C PRO A 136 -0.06 4.44 14.92
N ARG A 137 1.04 3.76 14.60
CA ARG A 137 2.36 4.37 14.57
C ARG A 137 2.46 5.45 13.50
N PHE A 138 2.04 5.15 12.27
CA PHE A 138 2.07 6.08 11.15
C PHE A 138 1.35 7.38 11.49
N TYR A 139 0.12 7.32 12.04
CA TYR A 139 -0.62 8.50 12.43
C TYR A 139 0.02 9.24 13.60
N ARG A 140 0.48 8.55 14.63
CA ARG A 140 1.18 9.15 15.78
C ARG A 140 2.43 9.92 15.36
N GLU A 141 3.21 9.40 14.42
CA GLU A 141 4.46 10.01 13.97
C GLU A 141 4.22 11.16 12.98
N ASN A 142 3.17 11.10 12.19
CA ASN A 142 2.92 12.08 11.15
C ASN A 142 1.84 13.12 11.47
N TYR A 143 0.92 12.83 12.40
CA TYR A 143 -0.25 13.66 12.67
C TYR A 143 -0.42 13.94 14.17
N GLN A 144 0.64 14.43 14.80
CA GLN A 144 0.63 14.72 16.24
C GLN A 144 -0.52 15.67 16.63
N GLY A 145 -1.28 15.30 17.64
CA GLY A 145 -2.40 16.09 18.16
C GLY A 145 -3.70 15.97 17.37
N LEU A 146 -3.74 15.18 16.30
CA LEU A 146 -4.97 14.86 15.58
C LEU A 146 -5.45 13.46 15.95
N GLU A 147 -6.76 13.23 15.83
CA GLU A 147 -7.36 11.92 16.02
C GLU A 147 -6.99 11.01 14.84
N ALA A 148 -6.54 9.80 15.15
CA ALA A 148 -6.22 8.83 14.12
C ALA A 148 -7.50 8.22 13.52
N PRO A 149 -7.61 8.11 12.19
CA PRO A 149 -8.73 7.43 11.56
C PRO A 149 -8.87 5.98 12.03
N CYS A 150 -10.09 5.55 12.28
CA CYS A 150 -10.41 4.17 12.61
C CYS A 150 -10.96 3.47 11.37
N ARG A 151 -10.12 2.63 10.74
CA ARG A 151 -10.50 1.87 9.56
C ARG A 151 -10.40 0.37 9.82
N PRO A 152 -11.46 -0.43 9.54
CA PRO A 152 -11.41 -1.87 9.70
C PRO A 152 -10.44 -2.48 8.67
N ALA A 153 -9.69 -3.50 9.11
CA ALA A 153 -8.87 -4.30 8.20
C ALA A 153 -9.76 -5.03 7.19
N VAL A 154 -9.36 -5.01 5.93
CA VAL A 154 -10.09 -5.67 4.83
C VAL A 154 -9.78 -7.17 4.79
N CYS A 155 -8.56 -7.57 5.14
CA CYS A 155 -8.18 -8.97 5.19
C CYS A 155 -8.94 -9.71 6.31
N PRO A 156 -9.72 -10.77 5.99
CA PRO A 156 -10.43 -11.54 7.01
C PRO A 156 -9.46 -12.14 8.03
N LYS A 157 -9.81 -12.07 9.32
CA LYS A 157 -8.96 -12.54 10.42
C LYS A 157 -8.49 -13.99 10.24
N ALA A 158 -9.37 -14.89 9.80
CA ALA A 158 -9.00 -16.30 9.58
C ALA A 158 -7.97 -16.48 8.45
N LEU A 159 -8.08 -15.69 7.38
CA LEU A 159 -7.10 -15.69 6.29
C LEU A 159 -5.76 -15.17 6.78
N GLN A 160 -5.76 -14.09 7.54
CA GLN A 160 -4.57 -13.52 8.16
C GLN A 160 -3.85 -14.51 9.07
N GLU A 161 -4.60 -15.17 9.98
CA GLU A 161 -4.04 -16.16 10.89
C GLU A 161 -3.38 -17.32 10.12
N SER A 162 -4.01 -17.74 9.01
CA SER A 162 -3.46 -18.79 8.13
C SER A 162 -2.17 -18.34 7.43
N LEU A 163 -2.10 -17.09 6.95
CA LEU A 163 -0.91 -16.53 6.31
C LEU A 163 0.26 -16.42 7.32
N LEU A 164 -0.01 -15.95 8.53
CA LEU A 164 0.99 -15.86 9.59
C LEU A 164 1.47 -17.25 10.05
N GLN A 165 0.59 -18.24 10.05
CA GLN A 165 0.97 -19.61 10.36
C GLN A 165 1.86 -20.20 9.26
N LEU A 166 1.51 -19.98 7.99
CA LEU A 166 2.33 -20.39 6.84
C LEU A 166 3.74 -19.80 6.94
N GLN A 167 3.86 -18.51 7.21
CA GLN A 167 5.15 -17.82 7.35
C GLN A 167 6.00 -18.43 8.48
N LYS A 168 5.36 -18.81 9.61
CA LYS A 168 6.06 -19.41 10.76
C LYS A 168 6.48 -20.85 10.53
N SER A 169 5.70 -21.63 9.77
CA SER A 169 5.98 -23.04 9.51
C SER A 169 7.10 -23.25 8.47
N GLU A 170 7.36 -22.22 7.65
CA GLU A 170 8.32 -22.29 6.53
C GLU A 170 9.34 -21.13 6.60
N PRO A 171 10.21 -21.10 7.64
CA PRO A 171 11.18 -20.00 7.81
C PRO A 171 12.11 -19.80 6.63
N GLU A 172 12.44 -20.87 5.89
CA GLU A 172 13.32 -20.85 4.72
C GLU A 172 12.70 -20.10 3.52
N LEU A 173 11.37 -19.93 3.51
CA LEU A 173 10.69 -19.15 2.49
C LEU A 173 10.88 -17.63 2.67
N GLN A 174 11.43 -17.19 3.80
CA GLN A 174 11.61 -15.77 4.11
C GLN A 174 12.67 -15.08 3.26
N THR A 175 13.57 -15.82 2.60
CA THR A 175 14.78 -15.24 2.03
C THR A 175 14.94 -15.36 0.51
N GLU A 176 14.20 -16.20 -0.20
CA GLU A 176 14.59 -16.49 -1.59
C GLU A 176 13.49 -16.67 -2.64
N LYS A 177 12.21 -16.44 -2.33
CA LYS A 177 11.17 -16.81 -3.30
C LYS A 177 10.13 -15.73 -3.54
N SER A 178 10.54 -14.62 -4.17
CA SER A 178 9.64 -13.57 -4.67
C SER A 178 8.44 -14.16 -5.43
N GLN A 179 8.66 -15.17 -6.27
CA GLN A 179 7.61 -15.83 -7.03
C GLN A 179 6.59 -16.59 -6.13
N PHE A 180 7.05 -17.22 -5.07
CA PHE A 180 6.16 -17.89 -4.11
C PHE A 180 5.28 -16.86 -3.40
N TRP A 181 5.88 -15.80 -2.84
CA TRP A 181 5.14 -14.77 -2.11
C TRP A 181 4.24 -13.94 -3.03
N ARG A 182 4.65 -13.72 -4.28
CA ARG A 182 3.77 -13.14 -5.31
C ARG A 182 2.53 -14.01 -5.54
N SER A 183 2.68 -15.32 -5.58
CA SER A 183 1.54 -16.25 -5.68
C SER A 183 0.66 -16.22 -4.44
N VAL A 184 1.25 -16.13 -3.24
CA VAL A 184 0.50 -15.98 -1.98
C VAL A 184 -0.28 -14.66 -1.97
N SER A 185 0.32 -13.56 -2.41
CA SER A 185 -0.37 -12.27 -2.52
C SER A 185 -1.56 -12.35 -3.47
N LEU A 186 -1.39 -12.95 -4.64
CA LEU A 186 -2.47 -13.14 -5.61
C LEU A 186 -3.61 -14.03 -5.07
N LEU A 187 -3.28 -15.10 -4.36
CA LEU A 187 -4.29 -15.95 -3.71
C LEU A 187 -5.02 -15.19 -2.61
N THR A 188 -4.32 -14.37 -1.83
CA THR A 188 -4.93 -13.51 -0.80
C THR A 188 -5.92 -12.55 -1.42
N GLU A 189 -5.54 -11.80 -2.45
CA GLU A 189 -6.43 -10.88 -3.17
C GLU A 189 -7.64 -11.61 -3.77
N THR A 190 -7.42 -12.76 -4.40
CA THR A 190 -8.51 -13.56 -4.98
C THR A 190 -9.49 -14.01 -3.90
N THR A 191 -9.01 -14.46 -2.75
CA THR A 191 -9.85 -14.90 -1.64
C THR A 191 -10.68 -13.75 -1.07
N ILE A 192 -10.07 -12.57 -0.86
CA ILE A 192 -10.78 -11.39 -0.36
C ILE A 192 -11.86 -10.95 -1.34
N ARG A 193 -11.56 -10.92 -2.65
CA ARG A 193 -12.52 -10.59 -3.70
C ARG A 193 -13.72 -11.53 -3.70
N LEU A 194 -13.49 -12.85 -3.65
CA LEU A 194 -14.56 -13.83 -3.61
C LEU A 194 -15.45 -13.70 -2.37
N ILE A 195 -14.85 -13.37 -1.21
CA ILE A 195 -15.61 -13.10 0.02
C ILE A 195 -16.46 -11.83 -0.12
N ALA A 196 -15.94 -10.78 -0.74
CA ALA A 196 -16.66 -9.55 -0.98
C ALA A 196 -17.85 -9.78 -1.93
N GLU A 197 -17.63 -10.48 -3.05
CA GLU A 197 -18.67 -10.85 -4.02
C GLU A 197 -19.81 -11.69 -3.37
N ALA A 198 -19.46 -12.64 -2.51
CA ALA A 198 -20.44 -13.47 -1.80
C ALA A 198 -21.32 -12.65 -0.84
N LYS A 199 -20.80 -11.58 -0.24
CA LYS A 199 -21.56 -10.69 0.66
C LYS A 199 -22.51 -9.76 -0.09
N THR A 200 -22.22 -9.41 -1.34
CA THR A 200 -23.06 -8.50 -2.15
C THR A 200 -24.16 -9.25 -2.92
N GLY A 201 -24.04 -10.56 -3.09
CA GLY A 201 -25.00 -11.41 -3.80
C GLY A 201 -26.07 -12.06 -2.90
N SER A 202 -26.07 -11.76 -1.60
CA SER A 202 -27.06 -12.20 -0.60
C SER A 202 -27.88 -11.03 -0.10
#